data_0a08e1f484502e290112d283d991a79e
#
_entry.id   0a08e1f484502e290112d283d991a79e
#
_cell.length_a   1.000
_cell.length_b   1.000
_cell.length_c   1.000
_cell.angle_alpha   90.00
_cell.angle_beta   90.00
_cell.angle_gamma   90.00
#
_symmetry.space_group_name_H-M   'P 1'
#
loop_
_entity.id
_entity.type
_entity.pdbx_description
1 polymer ?
#
loop_
_entity_poly.entity_id
_entity_poly.type
_entity_poly.pdbx_seq_one_letter_code
_entity_poly.pdbx_strand_id
1 'polypeptide(L)'
;KMDMLAINLADTVNEVHRDGFGLTKETNINFFRIDPLSRNIRGNYDLSGDGVDDVSAIFKVAGKNALTADRPIGVAGTMTFVKNDAEHTPVYITYRPDMSLNDVIQAINRSDAGIVAYLNHNNNLVLKGREASDNYLTNFMIRHIEDSGEFLTGFAGMLQNSGAAGAFDYRRTDEINKLQSTLDRITLTSIIHPAGAMHLSNEVEGNTALIAAGMGKDVGGTGDANMAYGAKDGGNATRIAQAMRHKQTMVGEYRNSDEFYNALIAKAGIESKTAKEQVENQKLILTNLENLRQSVM
;
A
#
# COMPACT_ATOMS: atom_id res chain seq x y z
N LYS A 1 6.64 -9.82 -5.12
CA LYS A 1 5.29 -10.29 -4.70
C LYS A 1 5.19 -10.58 -3.21
N MET A 2 6.19 -11.24 -2.58
CA MET A 2 6.24 -11.40 -1.11
C MET A 2 6.33 -10.05 -0.43
N ASP A 3 7.17 -9.15 -0.92
CA ASP A 3 7.29 -7.79 -0.39
C ASP A 3 5.97 -7.01 -0.48
N MET A 4 5.22 -7.18 -1.56
CA MET A 4 3.89 -6.60 -1.70
C MET A 4 2.91 -7.15 -0.67
N LEU A 5 2.93 -8.46 -0.43
CA LEU A 5 2.10 -9.07 0.63
C LEU A 5 2.47 -8.49 1.99
N ALA A 6 3.77 -8.43 2.30
CA ALA A 6 4.27 -7.95 3.59
C ALA A 6 3.91 -6.48 3.85
N ILE A 7 4.15 -5.59 2.88
CA ILE A 7 3.84 -4.15 3.06
C ILE A 7 2.32 -3.92 3.18
N ASN A 8 1.50 -4.63 2.40
CA ASN A 8 0.04 -4.52 2.51
C ASN A 8 -0.50 -5.10 3.80
N LEU A 9 0.06 -6.22 4.27
CA LEU A 9 -0.30 -6.83 5.55
C LEU A 9 0.02 -5.89 6.71
N ALA A 10 1.26 -5.39 6.77
CA ALA A 10 1.71 -4.48 7.81
C ALA A 10 0.88 -3.19 7.82
N ASP A 11 0.64 -2.59 6.65
CA ASP A 11 -0.18 -1.39 6.53
C ASP A 11 -1.63 -1.61 6.96
N THR A 12 -2.26 -2.72 6.54
CA THR A 12 -3.64 -3.05 6.90
C THR A 12 -3.80 -3.29 8.40
N VAL A 13 -2.87 -4.02 9.01
CA VAL A 13 -2.89 -4.26 10.46
C VAL A 13 -2.65 -2.96 11.22
N ASN A 14 -1.65 -2.17 10.82
CA ASN A 14 -1.34 -0.91 11.47
C ASN A 14 -2.50 0.09 11.40
N GLU A 15 -3.20 0.16 10.27
CA GLU A 15 -4.36 1.06 10.10
C GLU A 15 -5.45 0.77 11.13
N VAL A 16 -5.80 -0.51 11.34
CA VAL A 16 -6.83 -0.90 12.31
C VAL A 16 -6.28 -0.87 13.74
N HIS A 17 -5.01 -1.22 13.93
CA HIS A 17 -4.38 -1.24 15.26
C HIS A 17 -4.30 0.17 15.86
N ARG A 18 -4.01 1.20 15.06
CA ARG A 18 -3.99 2.59 15.50
C ARG A 18 -5.33 3.10 16.01
N ASP A 19 -6.45 2.58 15.51
CA ASP A 19 -7.79 2.96 15.96
C ASP A 19 -8.22 2.24 17.25
N GLY A 20 -7.48 1.23 17.67
CA GLY A 20 -7.78 0.47 18.88
C GLY A 20 -7.04 0.98 20.12
N PHE A 21 -7.30 0.32 21.23
CA PHE A 21 -6.75 0.62 22.55
C PHE A 21 -6.10 -0.61 23.16
N GLY A 22 -4.88 -0.43 23.67
CA GLY A 22 -4.19 -1.42 24.49
C GLY A 22 -4.70 -1.46 25.92
N LEU A 23 -4.12 -2.32 26.75
CA LEU A 23 -4.41 -2.38 28.18
C LEU A 23 -3.99 -1.11 28.93
N THR A 24 -3.03 -0.38 28.40
CA THR A 24 -2.59 0.94 28.90
C THR A 24 -3.52 2.07 28.52
N LYS A 25 -4.61 1.78 27.77
CA LYS A 25 -5.55 2.75 27.20
C LYS A 25 -4.91 3.73 26.19
N GLU A 26 -3.71 3.46 25.74
CA GLU A 26 -3.07 4.20 24.66
C GLU A 26 -3.57 3.73 23.29
N THR A 27 -3.59 4.64 22.33
CA THR A 27 -4.04 4.45 20.95
C THR A 27 -3.03 5.05 19.98
N ASN A 28 -3.28 4.94 18.67
CA ASN A 28 -2.42 5.47 17.60
C ASN A 28 -1.01 4.86 17.55
N ILE A 29 -0.90 3.58 17.91
CA ILE A 29 0.35 2.81 17.91
C ILE A 29 0.35 1.85 16.73
N ASN A 30 1.46 1.74 16.03
CA ASN A 30 1.66 0.73 14.99
C ASN A 30 1.93 -0.64 15.64
N PHE A 31 1.35 -1.70 15.06
CA PHE A 31 1.66 -3.08 15.43
C PHE A 31 2.97 -3.54 14.79
N PHE A 32 3.08 -3.34 13.47
CA PHE A 32 4.29 -3.61 12.71
C PHE A 32 5.09 -2.34 12.48
N ARG A 33 6.40 -2.44 12.58
CA ARG A 33 7.32 -1.42 12.10
C ARG A 33 7.43 -1.53 10.59
N ILE A 34 7.33 -0.40 9.89
CA ILE A 34 7.68 -0.27 8.49
C ILE A 34 8.87 0.66 8.43
N ASP A 35 10.04 0.09 8.10
CA ASP A 35 11.24 0.89 7.91
C ASP A 35 11.15 1.62 6.56
N PRO A 36 11.09 2.95 6.54
CA PRO A 36 10.93 3.71 5.31
C PRO A 36 12.21 3.69 4.47
N LEU A 37 12.07 3.74 3.15
CA LEU A 37 13.20 4.03 2.25
C LEU A 37 13.77 5.42 2.50
N SER A 38 12.93 6.35 2.88
CA SER A 38 13.27 7.73 3.16
C SER A 38 14.13 7.87 4.41
N ARG A 39 15.09 8.78 4.37
CA ARG A 39 15.94 9.14 5.51
C ARG A 39 15.22 10.07 6.49
N ASN A 40 14.12 10.67 6.10
CA ASN A 40 13.36 11.59 6.94
C ASN A 40 11.89 11.15 7.09
N ILE A 41 11.26 11.63 8.14
CA ILE A 41 9.86 11.32 8.50
C ILE A 41 8.82 11.84 7.49
N ARG A 42 9.22 12.68 6.54
CA ARG A 42 8.34 13.22 5.49
C ARG A 42 8.31 12.35 4.23
N GLY A 43 9.02 11.23 4.22
CA GLY A 43 9.01 10.29 3.12
C GLY A 43 9.91 10.64 1.94
N ASN A 44 10.83 11.60 2.10
CA ASN A 44 11.84 11.89 1.10
C ASN A 44 12.93 10.81 1.08
N TYR A 45 13.47 10.53 -0.08
CA TYR A 45 14.42 9.45 -0.30
C TYR A 45 15.55 9.88 -1.23
N ASP A 46 16.77 9.57 -0.85
CA ASP A 46 17.98 9.74 -1.66
C ASP A 46 18.13 8.52 -2.59
N LEU A 47 17.68 8.67 -3.83
CA LEU A 47 17.73 7.63 -4.85
C LEU A 47 19.13 7.53 -5.48
N SER A 48 19.83 8.65 -5.61
CA SER A 48 21.16 8.73 -6.22
C SER A 48 22.28 8.28 -5.29
N GLY A 49 22.07 8.34 -3.97
CA GLY A 49 23.07 8.00 -2.95
C GLY A 49 24.05 9.12 -2.65
N ASP A 50 23.79 10.36 -3.07
CA ASP A 50 24.69 11.51 -2.88
C ASP A 50 24.51 12.23 -1.53
N GLY A 51 23.54 11.80 -0.73
CA GLY A 51 23.21 12.38 0.57
C GLY A 51 22.14 13.45 0.54
N VAL A 52 21.59 13.76 -0.64
CA VAL A 52 20.46 14.68 -0.84
C VAL A 52 19.21 13.88 -1.19
N ASP A 53 18.07 14.27 -0.66
CA ASP A 53 16.80 13.61 -0.98
C ASP A 53 16.34 14.00 -2.39
N ASP A 54 16.15 12.99 -3.26
CA ASP A 54 15.74 13.17 -4.67
C ASP A 54 14.24 13.01 -4.86
N VAL A 55 13.59 12.18 -4.04
CA VAL A 55 12.19 11.78 -4.23
C VAL A 55 11.40 11.76 -2.94
N SER A 56 10.09 11.93 -3.05
CA SER A 56 9.14 11.79 -1.95
C SER A 56 8.53 10.38 -1.96
N ALA A 57 8.96 9.53 -1.04
CA ALA A 57 8.65 8.11 -1.03
C ALA A 57 7.38 7.80 -0.21
N ILE A 58 6.21 7.98 -0.78
CA ILE A 58 4.95 7.57 -0.16
C ILE A 58 4.38 6.30 -0.79
N PHE A 59 3.95 5.37 0.05
CA PHE A 59 3.24 4.17 -0.35
C PHE A 59 1.73 4.39 -0.42
N LYS A 60 1.18 5.05 0.59
CA LYS A 60 -0.25 5.24 0.77
C LYS A 60 -0.59 6.66 1.19
N VAL A 61 -1.69 7.17 0.67
CA VAL A 61 -2.36 8.37 1.15
C VAL A 61 -3.84 8.06 1.37
N ALA A 62 -4.40 8.50 2.49
CA ALA A 62 -5.82 8.35 2.82
C ALA A 62 -6.51 9.70 2.92
N GLY A 63 -7.76 9.77 2.46
CA GLY A 63 -8.61 10.95 2.58
C GLY A 63 -8.97 11.29 4.01
N LYS A 64 -9.54 12.47 4.21
CA LYS A 64 -9.97 12.96 5.53
C LYS A 64 -11.43 12.65 5.84
N ASN A 65 -12.27 12.63 4.80
CA ASN A 65 -13.72 12.58 4.95
C ASN A 65 -14.22 11.15 4.83
N ALA A 66 -15.21 10.78 5.63
CA ALA A 66 -16.00 9.59 5.42
C ALA A 66 -16.86 9.79 4.15
N LEU A 67 -16.80 8.84 3.23
CA LEU A 67 -17.44 8.93 1.92
C LEU A 67 -18.52 7.87 1.79
N THR A 68 -19.62 8.25 1.10
CA THR A 68 -20.72 7.32 0.79
C THR A 68 -20.46 6.70 -0.58
N ALA A 69 -20.28 5.38 -0.64
CA ALA A 69 -19.82 4.66 -1.82
C ALA A 69 -20.77 4.74 -3.03
N ASP A 70 -22.08 4.75 -2.77
CA ASP A 70 -23.11 4.61 -3.82
C ASP A 70 -23.76 5.92 -4.26
N ARG A 71 -23.41 7.03 -3.59
CA ARG A 71 -23.96 8.34 -3.95
C ARG A 71 -23.19 8.98 -5.10
N PRO A 72 -23.87 9.75 -5.96
CA PRO A 72 -23.20 10.59 -6.96
C PRO A 72 -22.20 11.54 -6.30
N ILE A 73 -21.02 11.66 -6.91
CA ILE A 73 -19.96 12.53 -6.38
C ILE A 73 -20.25 14.02 -6.56
N GLY A 74 -21.10 14.39 -7.53
CA GLY A 74 -21.56 15.76 -7.74
C GLY A 74 -20.53 16.72 -8.36
N VAL A 75 -19.33 16.25 -8.66
CA VAL A 75 -18.23 17.05 -9.22
C VAL A 75 -17.69 16.43 -10.51
N ALA A 76 -17.08 17.24 -11.37
CA ALA A 76 -16.48 16.82 -12.62
C ALA A 76 -15.01 17.24 -12.69
N GLY A 77 -14.21 16.43 -13.38
CA GLY A 77 -12.81 16.73 -13.59
C GLY A 77 -12.04 15.56 -14.18
N THR A 78 -10.73 15.68 -14.17
CA THR A 78 -9.82 14.64 -14.62
C THR A 78 -8.70 14.49 -13.61
N MET A 79 -8.54 13.29 -13.08
CA MET A 79 -7.38 12.91 -12.29
C MET A 79 -6.26 12.48 -13.24
N THR A 80 -5.04 12.93 -12.94
CA THR A 80 -3.83 12.51 -13.64
C THR A 80 -2.94 11.75 -12.69
N PHE A 81 -2.62 10.53 -13.06
CA PHE A 81 -1.61 9.68 -12.43
C PHE A 81 -0.48 9.39 -13.41
N VAL A 82 0.54 8.69 -12.96
CA VAL A 82 1.67 8.27 -13.81
C VAL A 82 1.88 6.78 -13.66
N LYS A 83 2.10 6.08 -14.78
CA LYS A 83 2.40 4.65 -14.79
C LYS A 83 3.66 4.33 -14.01
N ASN A 84 3.71 3.12 -13.47
CA ASN A 84 4.92 2.53 -12.90
C ASN A 84 5.79 1.90 -14.00
N ASP A 85 6.13 2.69 -15.03
CA ASP A 85 7.02 2.33 -16.14
C ASP A 85 8.21 3.31 -16.23
N ALA A 86 9.20 2.99 -17.06
CA ALA A 86 10.39 3.81 -17.23
C ALA A 86 10.08 5.18 -17.88
N GLU A 87 9.06 5.23 -18.74
CA GLU A 87 8.66 6.42 -19.47
C GLU A 87 7.86 7.40 -18.63
N HIS A 88 7.35 6.97 -17.46
CA HIS A 88 6.48 7.77 -16.58
C HIS A 88 5.25 8.31 -17.31
N THR A 89 4.63 7.46 -18.11
CA THR A 89 3.50 7.83 -18.97
C THR A 89 2.31 8.32 -18.16
N PRO A 90 1.75 9.50 -18.44
CA PRO A 90 0.59 10.00 -17.72
C PRO A 90 -0.66 9.19 -18.05
N VAL A 91 -1.51 8.96 -17.05
CA VAL A 91 -2.80 8.28 -17.16
C VAL A 91 -3.89 9.22 -16.69
N TYR A 92 -4.86 9.47 -17.55
CA TYR A 92 -5.96 10.38 -17.31
C TYR A 92 -7.24 9.61 -16.99
N ILE A 93 -7.89 9.95 -15.88
CA ILE A 93 -9.15 9.34 -15.43
C ILE A 93 -10.17 10.45 -15.26
N THR A 94 -11.08 10.54 -16.22
CA THR A 94 -12.16 11.54 -16.19
C THR A 94 -13.31 11.03 -15.34
N TYR A 95 -13.85 11.89 -14.49
CA TYR A 95 -15.01 11.63 -13.67
C TYR A 95 -16.10 12.68 -13.90
N ARG A 96 -17.35 12.29 -13.69
CA ARG A 96 -18.54 13.12 -13.91
C ARG A 96 -19.42 13.16 -12.65
N PRO A 97 -20.28 14.19 -12.52
CA PRO A 97 -21.10 14.37 -11.33
C PRO A 97 -22.07 13.21 -11.04
N ASP A 98 -22.48 12.48 -12.06
CA ASP A 98 -23.40 11.34 -12.00
C ASP A 98 -22.73 10.02 -11.54
N MET A 99 -21.40 9.96 -11.58
CA MET A 99 -20.65 8.79 -11.12
C MET A 99 -20.72 8.66 -9.61
N SER A 100 -20.84 7.43 -9.14
CA SER A 100 -20.65 7.11 -7.73
C SER A 100 -19.14 7.05 -7.36
N LEU A 101 -18.85 7.11 -6.06
CA LEU A 101 -17.49 6.90 -5.57
C LEU A 101 -16.96 5.52 -5.98
N ASN A 102 -17.81 4.48 -5.97
CA ASN A 102 -17.45 3.14 -6.43
C ASN A 102 -17.06 3.13 -7.91
N ASP A 103 -17.74 3.90 -8.76
CA ASP A 103 -17.39 4.01 -10.19
C ASP A 103 -16.03 4.65 -10.37
N VAL A 104 -15.72 5.69 -9.60
CA VAL A 104 -14.40 6.34 -9.62
C VAL A 104 -13.30 5.38 -9.14
N ILE A 105 -13.52 4.67 -8.03
CA ILE A 105 -12.58 3.66 -7.51
C ILE A 105 -12.32 2.58 -8.57
N GLN A 106 -13.38 2.09 -9.23
CA GLN A 106 -13.22 1.09 -10.29
C GLN A 106 -12.49 1.66 -11.51
N ALA A 107 -12.72 2.91 -11.88
CA ALA A 107 -12.00 3.56 -12.97
C ALA A 107 -10.49 3.65 -12.67
N ILE A 108 -10.11 4.03 -11.44
CA ILE A 108 -8.72 4.03 -10.99
C ILE A 108 -8.13 2.61 -11.05
N ASN A 109 -8.83 1.62 -10.49
CA ASN A 109 -8.33 0.25 -10.39
C ASN A 109 -8.20 -0.47 -11.74
N ARG A 110 -9.00 -0.09 -12.73
CA ARG A 110 -8.92 -0.62 -14.11
C ARG A 110 -7.86 0.07 -14.95
N SER A 111 -7.38 1.23 -14.52
CA SER A 111 -6.35 1.97 -15.24
C SER A 111 -4.96 1.39 -14.97
N ASP A 112 -4.01 1.75 -15.84
CA ASP A 112 -2.59 1.43 -15.67
C ASP A 112 -1.86 2.48 -14.80
N ALA A 113 -2.56 3.19 -13.93
CA ALA A 113 -2.01 4.31 -13.16
C ALA A 113 -0.94 3.93 -12.14
N GLY A 114 -0.65 2.65 -11.96
CA GLY A 114 0.29 2.21 -10.92
C GLY A 114 -0.24 2.40 -9.50
N ILE A 115 -1.55 2.58 -9.35
CA ILE A 115 -2.23 2.88 -8.08
C ILE A 115 -3.40 1.92 -7.87
N VAL A 116 -3.68 1.61 -6.61
CA VAL A 116 -4.89 0.94 -6.16
C VAL A 116 -5.70 1.91 -5.31
N ALA A 117 -7.00 2.01 -5.58
CA ALA A 117 -7.96 2.78 -4.81
C ALA A 117 -8.97 1.87 -4.10
N TYR A 118 -9.29 2.19 -2.84
CA TYR A 118 -10.32 1.49 -2.08
C TYR A 118 -10.85 2.38 -0.96
N LEU A 119 -11.94 1.94 -0.31
CA LEU A 119 -12.42 2.55 0.93
C LEU A 119 -11.90 1.74 2.12
N ASN A 120 -11.33 2.42 3.10
CA ASN A 120 -10.91 1.79 4.34
C ASN A 120 -12.11 1.52 5.27
N HIS A 121 -11.86 0.95 6.44
CA HIS A 121 -12.88 0.63 7.44
C HIS A 121 -13.62 1.86 8.01
N ASN A 122 -13.05 3.06 7.83
CA ASN A 122 -13.68 4.35 8.17
C ASN A 122 -14.37 5.01 6.97
N ASN A 123 -14.54 4.29 5.87
CA ASN A 123 -15.07 4.78 4.59
C ASN A 123 -14.29 5.95 3.98
N ASN A 124 -13.02 6.11 4.32
CA ASN A 124 -12.14 7.09 3.66
C ASN A 124 -11.55 6.48 2.38
N LEU A 125 -11.47 7.29 1.33
CA LEU A 125 -10.76 6.90 0.12
C LEU A 125 -9.27 6.76 0.42
N VAL A 126 -8.68 5.66 -0.04
CA VAL A 126 -7.25 5.37 0.09
C VAL A 126 -6.67 5.10 -1.29
N LEU A 127 -5.52 5.68 -1.56
CA LEU A 127 -4.68 5.39 -2.72
C LEU A 127 -3.38 4.75 -2.27
N LYS A 128 -3.01 3.62 -2.87
CA LYS A 128 -1.75 2.89 -2.61
C LYS A 128 -0.94 2.75 -3.90
N GLY A 129 0.37 2.88 -3.79
CA GLY A 129 1.31 2.56 -4.88
C GLY A 129 1.36 1.05 -5.15
N ARG A 130 1.44 0.68 -6.43
CA ARG A 130 1.60 -0.71 -6.89
C ARG A 130 3.08 -1.03 -7.12
N GLU A 131 3.35 -2.33 -7.31
CA GLU A 131 4.66 -2.80 -7.75
C GLU A 131 5.03 -2.18 -9.10
N ALA A 132 6.23 -1.65 -9.22
CA ALA A 132 6.78 -1.19 -10.50
C ALA A 132 7.21 -2.37 -11.36
N SER A 133 7.15 -2.22 -12.69
CA SER A 133 7.55 -3.26 -13.62
C SER A 133 9.05 -3.23 -13.93
N ASP A 134 9.68 -2.09 -13.75
CA ASP A 134 10.96 -1.74 -14.33
C ASP A 134 12.10 -1.53 -13.32
N ASN A 135 11.77 -1.04 -12.12
CA ASN A 135 12.77 -0.72 -11.10
C ASN A 135 12.24 -1.00 -9.69
N TYR A 136 12.90 -1.91 -8.97
CA TYR A 136 12.51 -2.26 -7.61
C TYR A 136 12.72 -1.11 -6.59
N LEU A 137 13.60 -0.15 -6.87
CA LEU A 137 13.84 1.00 -6.00
C LEU A 137 12.65 1.98 -5.96
N THR A 138 11.78 1.94 -6.98
CA THR A 138 10.56 2.76 -7.05
C THR A 138 9.28 1.95 -6.83
N ASN A 139 9.41 0.71 -6.36
CA ASN A 139 8.29 -0.13 -6.01
C ASN A 139 7.47 0.47 -4.88
N PHE A 140 6.16 0.27 -4.96
CA PHE A 140 5.21 0.70 -3.93
C PHE A 140 5.18 2.22 -3.69
N MET A 141 5.62 3.02 -4.65
CA MET A 141 5.58 4.48 -4.56
C MET A 141 4.45 5.05 -5.39
N ILE A 142 3.74 6.03 -4.84
CA ILE A 142 2.85 6.89 -5.60
C ILE A 142 3.71 7.94 -6.29
N ARG A 143 3.72 7.93 -7.63
CA ARG A 143 4.60 8.79 -8.42
C ARG A 143 4.00 10.17 -8.70
N HIS A 144 2.69 10.22 -8.96
CA HIS A 144 2.01 11.47 -9.29
C HIS A 144 0.54 11.40 -8.95
N ILE A 145 0.03 12.50 -8.39
CA ILE A 145 -1.41 12.71 -8.16
C ILE A 145 -1.73 14.15 -8.54
N GLU A 146 -2.64 14.33 -9.48
CA GLU A 146 -3.18 15.64 -9.86
C GLU A 146 -4.68 15.49 -10.09
N ASP A 147 -5.45 16.52 -9.78
CA ASP A 147 -6.88 16.59 -10.06
C ASP A 147 -7.25 17.96 -10.59
N SER A 148 -7.78 18.03 -11.80
CA SER A 148 -8.24 19.28 -12.41
C SER A 148 -9.54 19.80 -11.82
N GLY A 149 -10.28 18.94 -11.11
CA GLY A 149 -11.54 19.26 -10.43
C GLY A 149 -11.40 19.26 -8.91
N GLU A 150 -12.51 18.98 -8.22
CA GLU A 150 -12.59 19.06 -6.75
C GLU A 150 -12.74 17.69 -6.08
N PHE A 151 -12.56 16.59 -6.79
CA PHE A 151 -12.76 15.27 -6.22
C PHE A 151 -11.69 14.95 -5.16
N LEU A 152 -10.40 15.08 -5.50
CA LEU A 152 -9.32 14.79 -4.56
C LEU A 152 -9.08 15.92 -3.54
N THR A 153 -9.48 17.13 -3.84
CA THR A 153 -9.34 18.29 -2.93
C THR A 153 -10.52 18.38 -1.96
N GLY A 154 -11.70 18.70 -2.47
CA GLY A 154 -12.89 18.96 -1.66
C GLY A 154 -13.60 17.68 -1.22
N PHE A 155 -13.87 16.74 -2.14
CA PHE A 155 -14.67 15.56 -1.85
C PHE A 155 -13.89 14.51 -1.05
N ALA A 156 -12.67 14.15 -1.46
CA ALA A 156 -11.85 13.16 -0.77
C ALA A 156 -10.91 13.76 0.29
N GLY A 157 -10.59 15.04 0.20
CA GLY A 157 -9.71 15.72 1.14
C GLY A 157 -8.28 15.17 1.14
N MET A 158 -7.75 14.87 -0.03
CA MET A 158 -6.39 14.34 -0.22
C MET A 158 -5.39 15.39 -0.66
N LEU A 159 -5.78 16.27 -1.59
CA LEU A 159 -4.93 17.35 -2.11
C LEU A 159 -5.35 18.70 -1.53
N GLN A 160 -4.39 19.61 -1.39
CA GLN A 160 -4.68 20.98 -0.92
C GLN A 160 -5.33 21.84 -2.00
N ASN A 161 -4.88 21.72 -3.25
CA ASN A 161 -5.36 22.51 -4.37
C ASN A 161 -5.60 21.63 -5.60
N SER A 162 -6.49 22.07 -6.48
CA SER A 162 -6.73 21.47 -7.79
C SER A 162 -5.70 21.92 -8.82
N GLY A 163 -5.58 21.16 -9.91
CA GLY A 163 -4.67 21.42 -11.01
C GLY A 163 -3.20 21.26 -10.67
N ALA A 164 -2.35 21.68 -11.60
CA ALA A 164 -0.90 21.47 -11.50
C ALA A 164 -0.24 22.10 -10.26
N ALA A 165 -0.82 23.18 -9.72
CA ALA A 165 -0.31 23.83 -8.50
C ALA A 165 -0.47 22.93 -7.25
N GLY A 166 -1.51 22.08 -7.23
CA GLY A 166 -1.78 21.13 -6.15
C GLY A 166 -1.24 19.74 -6.40
N ALA A 167 -0.64 19.47 -7.57
CA ALA A 167 -0.15 18.16 -7.94
C ALA A 167 0.98 17.69 -7.03
N PHE A 168 0.92 16.42 -6.59
CA PHE A 168 2.02 15.72 -5.96
C PHE A 168 2.88 15.05 -7.05
N ASP A 169 4.19 15.23 -7.01
CA ASP A 169 5.16 14.55 -7.87
C ASP A 169 6.31 14.00 -7.00
N TYR A 170 6.51 12.68 -7.02
CA TYR A 170 7.49 12.01 -6.18
C TYR A 170 8.94 12.45 -6.43
N ARG A 171 9.26 12.97 -7.63
CA ARG A 171 10.59 13.48 -8.00
C ARG A 171 10.93 14.84 -7.42
N ARG A 172 9.96 15.49 -6.80
CA ARG A 172 10.17 16.77 -6.13
C ARG A 172 10.25 16.53 -4.63
N THR A 173 11.36 16.92 -4.03
CA THR A 173 11.53 16.92 -2.59
C THR A 173 10.45 17.77 -1.93
N ASP A 174 9.99 17.37 -0.75
CA ASP A 174 8.96 18.06 0.04
C ASP A 174 7.56 18.19 -0.60
N GLU A 175 7.28 17.54 -1.69
CA GLU A 175 5.95 17.54 -2.33
C GLU A 175 4.82 16.95 -1.46
N ILE A 176 5.17 16.19 -0.41
CA ILE A 176 4.20 15.71 0.59
C ILE A 176 3.38 16.85 1.20
N ASN A 177 3.93 18.06 1.28
CA ASN A 177 3.22 19.23 1.78
C ASN A 177 1.97 19.61 0.97
N LYS A 178 1.85 19.13 -0.27
CA LYS A 178 0.66 19.32 -1.12
C LYS A 178 -0.50 18.38 -0.77
N LEU A 179 -0.24 17.36 0.03
CA LEU A 179 -1.26 16.45 0.52
C LEU A 179 -1.93 17.04 1.76
N GLN A 180 -3.26 16.97 1.82
CA GLN A 180 -4.01 17.38 3.02
C GLN A 180 -3.93 16.36 4.15
N SER A 181 -3.52 15.15 3.83
CA SER A 181 -3.45 14.06 4.80
C SER A 181 -2.42 14.35 5.88
N THR A 182 -2.77 14.04 7.11
CA THR A 182 -1.86 14.06 8.26
C THR A 182 -0.90 12.87 8.20
N LEU A 183 0.20 12.91 8.97
CA LEU A 183 1.22 11.83 8.96
C LEU A 183 0.65 10.44 9.29
N ASP A 184 -0.40 10.37 10.10
CA ASP A 184 -1.13 9.13 10.43
C ASP A 184 -1.92 8.55 9.24
N ARG A 185 -2.18 9.33 8.21
CA ARG A 185 -2.87 8.93 6.97
C ARG A 185 -1.95 8.73 5.78
N ILE A 186 -0.67 8.99 5.95
CA ILE A 186 0.37 8.77 4.97
C ILE A 186 1.24 7.61 5.46
N THR A 187 1.40 6.60 4.63
CA THR A 187 2.37 5.52 4.89
C THR A 187 3.55 5.72 3.95
N LEU A 188 4.75 5.78 4.50
CA LEU A 188 5.98 5.87 3.73
C LEU A 188 6.27 4.54 3.02
N THR A 189 6.97 4.61 1.91
CA THR A 189 7.47 3.42 1.22
C THR A 189 8.51 2.74 2.11
N SER A 190 8.38 1.43 2.28
CA SER A 190 9.31 0.63 3.06
C SER A 190 10.65 0.46 2.34
N ILE A 191 11.67 0.09 3.10
CA ILE A 191 12.99 -0.26 2.57
C ILE A 191 12.93 -1.45 1.60
N ILE A 192 14.03 -1.71 0.90
CA ILE A 192 14.18 -2.87 0.03
C ILE A 192 13.87 -4.15 0.82
N HIS A 193 13.11 -5.05 0.20
CA HIS A 193 12.68 -6.33 0.77
C HIS A 193 11.85 -6.21 2.07
N PRO A 194 10.68 -5.55 2.03
CA PRO A 194 9.81 -5.42 3.21
C PRO A 194 9.46 -6.76 3.87
N ALA A 195 9.37 -7.85 3.10
CA ALA A 195 9.10 -9.19 3.65
C ALA A 195 10.21 -9.70 4.57
N GLY A 196 11.47 -9.38 4.27
CA GLY A 196 12.61 -9.74 5.08
C GLY A 196 12.84 -8.84 6.30
N ALA A 197 12.30 -7.62 6.26
CA ALA A 197 12.47 -6.60 7.30
C ALA A 197 11.23 -6.45 8.20
N MET A 198 10.18 -7.25 7.99
CA MET A 198 8.94 -7.13 8.77
C MET A 198 9.15 -7.63 10.20
N HIS A 199 8.89 -6.74 11.19
CA HIS A 199 8.98 -7.04 12.61
C HIS A 199 7.98 -6.19 13.40
N LEU A 200 7.81 -6.47 14.69
CA LEU A 200 6.95 -5.68 15.56
C LEU A 200 7.48 -4.24 15.69
N SER A 201 6.60 -3.31 15.98
CA SER A 201 7.02 -1.95 16.36
C SER A 201 7.80 -1.99 17.68
N ASN A 202 8.73 -1.07 17.86
CA ASN A 202 9.54 -1.02 19.08
C ASN A 202 8.66 -0.84 20.33
N GLU A 203 7.54 -0.11 20.20
CA GLU A 203 6.58 0.12 21.26
C GLU A 203 5.92 -1.18 21.71
N VAL A 204 5.40 -1.97 20.76
CA VAL A 204 4.74 -3.26 21.03
C VAL A 204 5.72 -4.32 21.49
N GLU A 205 6.93 -4.36 20.91
CA GLU A 205 8.00 -5.27 21.34
C GLU A 205 8.44 -4.99 22.76
N GLY A 206 8.57 -3.71 23.12
CA GLY A 206 8.94 -3.28 24.48
C GLY A 206 7.83 -3.45 25.52
N ASN A 207 6.56 -3.37 25.10
CA ASN A 207 5.41 -3.47 26.00
C ASN A 207 4.18 -4.07 25.29
N THR A 208 3.93 -5.35 25.51
CA THR A 208 2.79 -6.06 24.92
C THR A 208 1.42 -5.55 25.40
N ALA A 209 1.35 -4.80 26.50
CA ALA A 209 0.12 -4.16 26.95
C ALA A 209 -0.36 -3.05 26.00
N LEU A 210 0.50 -2.62 25.06
CA LEU A 210 0.17 -1.68 23.99
C LEU A 210 -0.52 -2.33 22.79
N ILE A 211 -0.66 -3.66 22.77
CA ILE A 211 -1.42 -4.33 21.70
C ILE A 211 -2.87 -3.88 21.76
N ALA A 212 -3.30 -3.17 20.73
CA ALA A 212 -4.61 -2.53 20.66
C ALA A 212 -5.71 -3.54 20.30
N ALA A 213 -6.02 -4.44 21.23
CA ALA A 213 -7.08 -5.45 21.07
C ALA A 213 -8.48 -4.89 21.32
N GLY A 214 -8.60 -3.85 22.15
CA GLY A 214 -9.86 -3.25 22.55
C GLY A 214 -10.29 -2.08 21.67
N MET A 215 -11.56 -1.69 21.85
CA MET A 215 -12.17 -0.50 21.26
C MET A 215 -12.23 0.62 22.30
N GLY A 216 -12.56 1.82 21.84
CA GLY A 216 -12.74 2.96 22.72
C GLY A 216 -13.08 4.22 21.94
N LYS A 217 -13.01 5.34 22.62
CA LYS A 217 -13.15 6.67 22.02
C LYS A 217 -11.89 7.46 22.36
N ASP A 218 -11.18 7.86 21.32
CA ASP A 218 -10.07 8.80 21.45
C ASP A 218 -10.62 10.19 21.79
N VAL A 219 -10.19 10.73 22.92
CA VAL A 219 -10.56 12.06 23.41
C VAL A 219 -9.37 13.02 23.40
N GLY A 220 -8.28 12.65 22.68
CA GLY A 220 -7.06 13.44 22.58
C GLY A 220 -6.14 13.34 23.79
N GLY A 221 -6.37 12.33 24.67
CA GLY A 221 -5.53 12.06 25.81
C GLY A 221 -4.57 10.90 25.60
N THR A 222 -3.79 10.58 26.62
CA THR A 222 -2.93 9.39 26.68
C THR A 222 -3.27 8.55 27.92
N GLY A 223 -3.17 7.24 27.82
CA GLY A 223 -3.42 6.32 28.93
C GLY A 223 -4.80 6.51 29.55
N ASP A 224 -4.84 6.83 30.83
CA ASP A 224 -6.11 6.95 31.60
C ASP A 224 -7.04 8.07 31.12
N ALA A 225 -6.53 9.04 30.35
CA ALA A 225 -7.36 10.09 29.78
C ALA A 225 -8.19 9.62 28.57
N ASN A 226 -7.85 8.49 27.95
CA ASN A 226 -8.62 7.89 26.85
C ASN A 226 -9.79 7.06 27.38
N MET A 227 -10.85 6.98 26.57
CA MET A 227 -12.07 6.26 26.92
C MET A 227 -12.06 4.84 26.31
N ALA A 228 -11.15 3.97 26.76
CA ALA A 228 -11.16 2.56 26.40
C ALA A 228 -12.35 1.82 27.02
N TYR A 229 -12.96 0.86 26.31
CA TYR A 229 -14.14 0.13 26.80
C TYR A 229 -13.81 -0.91 27.86
N GLY A 230 -12.56 -1.26 28.04
CA GLY A 230 -12.06 -2.08 29.15
C GLY A 230 -11.20 -3.26 28.72
N ALA A 231 -10.52 -3.87 29.70
CA ALA A 231 -9.51 -4.91 29.46
C ALA A 231 -10.04 -6.24 28.89
N LYS A 232 -11.37 -6.44 28.92
CA LYS A 232 -12.01 -7.65 28.34
C LYS A 232 -12.57 -7.43 26.94
N ASP A 233 -12.44 -6.21 26.41
CA ASP A 233 -12.92 -5.90 25.07
C ASP A 233 -11.90 -6.38 24.01
N GLY A 234 -12.34 -7.26 23.13
CA GLY A 234 -11.58 -7.77 21.98
C GLY A 234 -12.08 -7.24 20.63
N GLY A 235 -12.86 -6.16 20.65
CA GLY A 235 -13.52 -5.63 19.46
C GLY A 235 -12.54 -5.25 18.36
N ASN A 236 -11.43 -4.61 18.69
CA ASN A 236 -10.44 -4.22 17.70
C ASN A 236 -9.63 -5.41 17.14
N ALA A 237 -9.34 -6.42 17.97
CA ALA A 237 -8.73 -7.67 17.48
C ALA A 237 -9.62 -8.35 16.42
N THR A 238 -10.95 -8.33 16.63
CA THR A 238 -11.93 -8.83 15.66
C THR A 238 -11.89 -8.00 14.37
N ARG A 239 -11.78 -6.67 14.44
CA ARG A 239 -11.64 -5.78 13.27
C ARG A 239 -10.36 -6.06 12.49
N ILE A 240 -9.23 -6.27 13.18
CA ILE A 240 -7.95 -6.66 12.54
C ILE A 240 -8.13 -7.98 11.78
N ALA A 241 -8.73 -9.00 12.41
CA ALA A 241 -8.98 -10.28 11.75
C ALA A 241 -9.92 -10.16 10.53
N GLN A 242 -10.93 -9.29 10.58
CA GLN A 242 -11.80 -9.00 9.46
C GLN A 242 -11.08 -8.25 8.35
N ALA A 243 -10.25 -7.25 8.68
CA ALA A 243 -9.46 -6.48 7.72
C ALA A 243 -8.48 -7.37 6.95
N MET A 244 -7.84 -8.34 7.61
CA MET A 244 -6.95 -9.32 6.95
C MET A 244 -7.70 -10.25 5.98
N ARG A 245 -8.98 -10.54 6.23
CA ARG A 245 -9.84 -11.35 5.34
C ARG A 245 -10.46 -10.54 4.22
N HIS A 246 -10.44 -9.22 4.32
CA HIS A 246 -11.00 -8.35 3.30
C HIS A 246 -10.21 -8.47 1.99
N LYS A 247 -10.94 -8.60 0.87
CA LYS A 247 -10.30 -8.67 -0.43
C LYS A 247 -9.82 -7.29 -0.86
N GLN A 248 -8.57 -7.24 -1.31
CA GLN A 248 -7.94 -6.03 -1.84
C GLN A 248 -7.40 -6.33 -3.23
N THR A 249 -7.29 -5.29 -4.06
CA THR A 249 -6.61 -5.44 -5.34
C THR A 249 -5.10 -5.50 -5.10
N MET A 250 -4.52 -6.69 -5.26
CA MET A 250 -3.08 -6.92 -5.19
C MET A 250 -2.58 -7.35 -6.56
N VAL A 251 -1.60 -6.63 -7.13
CA VAL A 251 -1.03 -6.97 -8.46
C VAL A 251 -2.11 -7.22 -9.53
N GLY A 252 -3.17 -6.40 -9.55
CA GLY A 252 -4.28 -6.55 -10.51
C GLY A 252 -5.28 -7.66 -10.18
N GLU A 253 -5.08 -8.42 -9.09
CA GLU A 253 -5.99 -9.47 -8.64
C GLU A 253 -6.71 -9.05 -7.36
N TYR A 254 -8.03 -9.25 -7.33
CA TYR A 254 -8.86 -8.94 -6.16
C TYR A 254 -8.91 -10.17 -5.24
N ARG A 255 -8.01 -10.20 -4.25
CA ARG A 255 -7.84 -11.33 -3.33
C ARG A 255 -7.63 -10.86 -1.89
N ASN A 256 -7.90 -11.72 -0.93
CA ASN A 256 -7.43 -11.52 0.44
C ASN A 256 -5.97 -12.02 0.58
N SER A 257 -5.34 -11.73 1.72
CA SER A 257 -3.94 -12.07 1.97
C SER A 257 -3.67 -13.58 1.88
N ASP A 258 -4.58 -14.42 2.38
CA ASP A 258 -4.43 -15.88 2.34
C ASP A 258 -4.56 -16.43 0.91
N GLU A 259 -5.56 -15.96 0.15
CA GLU A 259 -5.74 -16.34 -1.26
C GLU A 259 -4.52 -15.92 -2.10
N PHE A 260 -3.97 -14.73 -1.84
CA PHE A 260 -2.78 -14.25 -2.54
C PHE A 260 -1.55 -15.07 -2.19
N TYR A 261 -1.32 -15.38 -0.90
CA TYR A 261 -0.22 -16.22 -0.44
C TYR A 261 -0.29 -17.63 -1.05
N ASN A 262 -1.46 -18.27 -0.98
CA ASN A 262 -1.67 -19.61 -1.55
C ASN A 262 -1.43 -19.64 -3.06
N ALA A 263 -1.88 -18.62 -3.80
CA ALA A 263 -1.61 -18.49 -5.23
C ALA A 263 -0.11 -18.31 -5.52
N LEU A 264 0.60 -17.58 -4.67
CA LEU A 264 2.05 -17.38 -4.78
C LEU A 264 2.81 -18.70 -4.59
N ILE A 265 2.46 -19.47 -3.55
CA ILE A 265 3.07 -20.78 -3.27
C ILE A 265 2.77 -21.77 -4.41
N ALA A 266 1.52 -21.83 -4.89
CA ALA A 266 1.15 -22.68 -6.01
C ALA A 266 1.95 -22.33 -7.27
N LYS A 267 2.11 -21.05 -7.57
CA LYS A 267 2.91 -20.59 -8.71
C LYS A 267 4.39 -21.00 -8.57
N ALA A 268 4.99 -20.77 -7.41
CA ALA A 268 6.37 -21.16 -7.13
C ALA A 268 6.57 -22.69 -7.26
N GLY A 269 5.60 -23.49 -6.82
CA GLY A 269 5.60 -24.94 -6.98
C GLY A 269 5.58 -25.37 -8.45
N ILE A 270 4.73 -24.75 -9.26
CA ILE A 270 4.65 -25.03 -10.70
C ILE A 270 5.96 -24.65 -11.40
N GLU A 271 6.49 -23.44 -11.14
CA GLU A 271 7.74 -22.97 -11.72
C GLU A 271 8.93 -23.88 -11.35
N SER A 272 9.00 -24.31 -10.09
CA SER A 272 10.02 -25.24 -9.60
C SER A 272 9.93 -26.60 -10.31
N LYS A 273 8.71 -27.13 -10.47
CA LYS A 273 8.48 -28.39 -11.19
C LYS A 273 8.90 -28.26 -12.65
N THR A 274 8.48 -27.19 -13.34
CA THR A 274 8.84 -26.96 -14.75
C THR A 274 10.36 -26.83 -14.92
N ALA A 275 11.04 -26.10 -14.04
CA ALA A 275 12.49 -25.97 -14.07
C ALA A 275 13.18 -27.34 -13.89
N LYS A 276 12.68 -28.18 -12.97
CA LYS A 276 13.21 -29.52 -12.76
C LYS A 276 13.04 -30.42 -14.00
N GLU A 277 11.86 -30.39 -14.61
CA GLU A 277 11.59 -31.13 -15.86
C GLU A 277 12.48 -30.67 -17.02
N GLN A 278 12.73 -29.36 -17.13
CA GLN A 278 13.66 -28.81 -18.12
C GLN A 278 15.10 -29.29 -17.89
N VAL A 279 15.58 -29.31 -16.65
CA VAL A 279 16.91 -29.86 -16.32
C VAL A 279 17.01 -31.35 -16.66
N GLU A 280 16.00 -32.16 -16.35
CA GLU A 280 15.97 -33.57 -16.69
C GLU A 280 16.00 -33.77 -18.21
N ASN A 281 15.20 -33.04 -18.98
CA ASN A 281 15.22 -33.08 -20.45
C ASN A 281 16.58 -32.71 -21.04
N GLN A 282 17.22 -31.64 -20.51
CA GLN A 282 18.55 -31.25 -20.95
C GLN A 282 19.61 -32.30 -20.67
N LYS A 283 19.56 -32.95 -19.52
CA LYS A 283 20.45 -34.10 -19.20
C LYS A 283 20.28 -35.27 -20.18
N LEU A 284 19.03 -35.56 -20.54
CA LEU A 284 18.72 -36.63 -21.49
C LEU A 284 19.27 -36.31 -22.90
N ILE A 285 19.12 -35.03 -23.34
CA ILE A 285 19.71 -34.56 -24.60
C ILE A 285 21.25 -34.68 -24.58
N LEU A 286 21.89 -34.24 -23.49
CA LEU A 286 23.33 -34.35 -23.34
C LEU A 286 23.81 -35.79 -23.41
N THR A 287 23.14 -36.73 -22.69
CA THR A 287 23.46 -38.17 -22.73
C THR A 287 23.32 -38.72 -24.15
N ASN A 288 22.26 -38.36 -24.88
CA ASN A 288 22.08 -38.79 -26.26
C ASN A 288 23.16 -38.24 -27.19
N LEU A 289 23.58 -37.00 -27.04
CA LEU A 289 24.67 -36.40 -27.80
C LEU A 289 26.02 -37.04 -27.50
N GLU A 290 26.30 -37.39 -26.24
CA GLU A 290 27.48 -38.10 -25.83
C GLU A 290 27.51 -39.54 -26.46
N ASN A 291 26.39 -40.26 -26.44
CA ASN A 291 26.26 -41.57 -27.07
C ASN A 291 26.46 -41.48 -28.60
N LEU A 292 25.87 -40.45 -29.25
CA LEU A 292 26.10 -40.22 -30.68
C LEU A 292 27.57 -39.93 -30.98
N ARG A 293 28.23 -39.09 -30.15
CA ARG A 293 29.66 -38.81 -30.29
C ARG A 293 30.52 -40.10 -30.18
N GLN A 294 30.20 -40.93 -29.21
CA GLN A 294 30.92 -42.19 -29.02
C GLN A 294 30.68 -43.19 -30.17
N SER A 295 29.52 -43.15 -30.84
CA SER A 295 29.22 -44.06 -31.94
C SER A 295 29.90 -43.68 -33.29
N VAL A 296 30.45 -42.46 -33.36
CA VAL A 296 31.14 -41.89 -34.56
C VAL A 296 32.65 -41.96 -34.42
N MET A 297 33.16 -42.22 -33.24
CA MET A 297 34.58 -42.46 -32.96
C MET A 297 34.93 -43.92 -33.06
#